data_eb7779b588f95f1ab2da0edf43ed875e
#
_entry.id   eb7779b588f95f1ab2da0edf43ed875e
#
_cell.length_a   1.000
_cell.length_b   1.000
_cell.length_c   1.000
_cell.angle_alpha   90.00
_cell.angle_beta   90.00
_cell.angle_gamma   90.00
#
_symmetry.space_group_name_H-M   'P 1'
#
loop_
_entity.id
_entity.type
_entity.pdbx_description
1 polymer ?
#
loop_
_entity_poly.entity_id
_entity_poly.type
_entity_poly.pdbx_seq_one_letter_code
_entity_poly.pdbx_strand_id
1 'polypeptide(L)'
;MSGHDHSHALPAAGRRGRLAVVFSITATIMVAEVIGALASGSLALLADAGHMFTDSAGLLIALTAATLALRPATDKRTWGYKRAEIIAAAAQAAVLLAVGGFVAVEGVRRLIEPPEVESTAMLWFGVIGLAGNLIGLAILASSRGENLNMKAAFLEVLNDALGSVAVIVSAIVIATTGWNRADAVVSLLIAALIVPRALILLRDTIDVLMETTPKGLDLEAVRIRLSELPHVLEVHDLHASRIDSDTPVLSAHVTVHNGCLTAAHLGLSLIHISEPTRLLS
;
A
#
# COMPACT_ATOMS: atom_id res chain seq x y z
N MET A 1 23.29 -15.46 -37.32
CA MET A 1 23.95 -15.37 -36.02
C MET A 1 23.19 -14.33 -35.19
N SER A 2 22.19 -14.77 -34.46
CA SER A 2 21.34 -13.95 -33.62
C SER A 2 21.93 -13.97 -32.20
N GLY A 3 22.49 -12.85 -31.76
CA GLY A 3 22.99 -12.66 -30.41
C GLY A 3 21.83 -12.66 -29.42
N HIS A 4 21.77 -13.67 -28.58
CA HIS A 4 20.91 -13.69 -27.41
C HIS A 4 21.52 -12.73 -26.37
N ASP A 5 20.88 -11.56 -26.22
CA ASP A 5 21.18 -10.63 -25.15
C ASP A 5 20.70 -11.28 -23.82
N HIS A 6 21.64 -11.87 -23.08
CA HIS A 6 21.39 -12.38 -21.74
C HIS A 6 21.34 -11.18 -20.79
N SER A 7 20.17 -10.59 -20.65
CA SER A 7 19.89 -9.70 -19.52
C SER A 7 20.16 -10.48 -18.23
N HIS A 8 21.23 -10.12 -17.52
CA HIS A 8 21.60 -10.67 -16.22
C HIS A 8 20.60 -10.20 -15.14
N ALA A 9 19.37 -10.70 -15.22
CA ALA A 9 18.44 -10.59 -14.10
C ALA A 9 19.04 -11.34 -12.91
N LEU A 10 19.33 -10.63 -11.82
CA LEU A 10 19.86 -11.24 -10.60
C LEU A 10 18.95 -12.38 -10.14
N PRO A 11 19.52 -13.51 -9.65
CA PRO A 11 18.74 -14.59 -9.07
C PRO A 11 17.78 -14.06 -7.99
N ALA A 12 16.58 -14.64 -7.87
CA ALA A 12 15.58 -14.24 -6.89
C ALA A 12 16.11 -14.16 -5.45
N ALA A 13 17.12 -14.98 -5.12
CA ALA A 13 17.84 -14.95 -3.85
C ALA A 13 18.62 -13.65 -3.62
N GLY A 14 19.25 -13.09 -4.65
CA GLY A 14 20.00 -11.82 -4.52
C GLY A 14 19.05 -10.60 -4.28
N ARG A 15 17.87 -10.62 -4.87
CA ARG A 15 16.86 -9.58 -4.64
C ARG A 15 16.31 -9.62 -3.22
N ARG A 16 15.99 -10.79 -2.69
CA ARG A 16 15.54 -10.97 -1.30
C ARG A 16 16.58 -10.50 -0.29
N GLY A 17 17.86 -10.80 -0.54
CA GLY A 17 18.95 -10.33 0.30
C GLY A 17 19.05 -8.79 0.35
N ARG A 18 18.97 -8.12 -0.81
CA ARG A 18 18.98 -6.65 -0.86
C ARG A 18 17.80 -6.01 -0.12
N LEU A 19 16.59 -6.51 -0.34
CA LEU A 19 15.39 -6.02 0.36
C LEU A 19 15.51 -6.24 1.88
N ALA A 20 16.04 -7.38 2.33
CA ALA A 20 16.25 -7.65 3.76
C ALA A 20 17.28 -6.69 4.38
N VAL A 21 18.36 -6.38 3.67
CA VAL A 21 19.37 -5.40 4.12
C VAL A 21 18.76 -4.01 4.22
N VAL A 22 18.05 -3.56 3.17
CA VAL A 22 17.39 -2.25 3.18
C VAL A 22 16.36 -2.17 4.29
N PHE A 23 15.52 -3.19 4.47
CA PHE A 23 14.57 -3.27 5.57
C PHE A 23 15.24 -3.15 6.94
N SER A 24 16.38 -3.85 7.14
CA SER A 24 17.13 -3.76 8.39
C SER A 24 17.70 -2.35 8.64
N ILE A 25 18.18 -1.68 7.60
CA ILE A 25 18.65 -0.30 7.67
C ILE A 25 17.47 0.62 8.03
N THR A 26 16.34 0.54 7.32
CA THR A 26 15.14 1.34 7.57
C THR A 26 14.61 1.14 9.00
N ALA A 27 14.54 -0.12 9.47
CA ALA A 27 14.14 -0.40 10.86
C ALA A 27 15.11 0.19 11.89
N THR A 28 16.41 0.20 11.62
CA THR A 28 17.42 0.81 12.49
C THR A 28 17.27 2.34 12.50
N ILE A 29 17.04 2.96 11.35
CA ILE A 29 16.79 4.41 11.24
C ILE A 29 15.53 4.76 12.02
N MET A 30 14.44 4.05 11.81
CA MET A 30 13.18 4.25 12.54
C MET A 30 13.38 4.26 14.06
N VAL A 31 14.13 3.29 14.60
CA VAL A 31 14.43 3.24 16.03
C VAL A 31 15.28 4.46 16.47
N ALA A 32 16.27 4.83 15.65
CA ALA A 32 17.08 6.01 15.91
C ALA A 32 16.24 7.30 15.92
N GLU A 33 15.32 7.45 14.97
CA GLU A 33 14.41 8.60 14.87
C GLU A 33 13.42 8.68 16.04
N VAL A 34 12.89 7.54 16.50
CA VAL A 34 12.07 7.51 17.73
C VAL A 34 12.88 8.01 18.93
N ILE A 35 14.12 7.54 19.10
CA ILE A 35 15.01 7.99 20.17
C ILE A 35 15.29 9.49 20.00
N GLY A 36 15.58 9.94 18.77
CA GLY A 36 15.82 11.34 18.43
C GLY A 36 14.61 12.23 18.71
N ALA A 37 13.41 11.78 18.36
CA ALA A 37 12.17 12.49 18.65
C ALA A 37 11.94 12.69 20.16
N LEU A 38 12.17 11.62 20.93
CA LEU A 38 12.06 11.68 22.40
C LEU A 38 13.14 12.55 23.04
N ALA A 39 14.36 12.52 22.52
CA ALA A 39 15.48 13.30 23.03
C ALA A 39 15.39 14.80 22.67
N SER A 40 14.92 15.12 21.47
CA SER A 40 14.84 16.50 20.96
C SER A 40 13.49 17.17 21.21
N GLY A 41 12.42 16.40 21.45
CA GLY A 41 11.05 16.89 21.46
C GLY A 41 10.50 17.22 20.05
N SER A 42 11.20 16.83 18.98
CA SER A 42 10.81 17.10 17.59
C SER A 42 9.61 16.29 17.17
N LEU A 43 8.55 16.98 16.69
CA LEU A 43 7.37 16.36 16.11
C LEU A 43 7.66 15.88 14.67
N ALA A 44 8.56 16.54 13.95
CA ALA A 44 8.93 16.14 12.61
C ALA A 44 9.66 14.78 12.60
N LEU A 45 10.61 14.55 13.53
CA LEU A 45 11.23 13.22 13.72
C LEU A 45 10.21 12.16 14.12
N LEU A 46 9.27 12.51 14.99
CA LEU A 46 8.22 11.57 15.41
C LEU A 46 7.27 11.23 14.25
N ALA A 47 6.97 12.20 13.40
CA ALA A 47 6.13 12.00 12.21
C ALA A 47 6.81 11.08 11.20
N ASP A 48 8.10 11.29 10.95
CA ASP A 48 8.90 10.47 10.03
C ASP A 48 9.05 9.04 10.56
N ALA A 49 9.45 8.87 11.82
CA ALA A 49 9.49 7.56 12.49
C ALA A 49 8.14 6.83 12.50
N GLY A 50 7.04 7.55 12.72
CA GLY A 50 5.68 7.00 12.69
C GLY A 50 5.27 6.53 11.30
N HIS A 51 5.65 7.25 10.26
CA HIS A 51 5.46 6.82 8.87
C HIS A 51 6.24 5.53 8.56
N MET A 52 7.55 5.52 8.84
CA MET A 52 8.41 4.35 8.66
C MET A 52 7.91 3.13 9.44
N PHE A 53 7.41 3.34 10.67
CA PHE A 53 6.81 2.26 11.47
C PHE A 53 5.59 1.67 10.78
N THR A 54 4.67 2.51 10.28
CA THR A 54 3.45 2.02 9.63
C THR A 54 3.75 1.28 8.33
N ASP A 55 4.75 1.71 7.57
CA ASP A 55 5.16 1.06 6.32
C ASP A 55 5.85 -0.29 6.61
N SER A 56 6.75 -0.33 7.60
CA SER A 56 7.40 -1.56 8.03
C SER A 56 6.42 -2.58 8.64
N ALA A 57 5.52 -2.13 9.51
CA ALA A 57 4.47 -2.95 10.08
C ALA A 57 3.48 -3.43 9.01
N GLY A 58 3.12 -2.55 8.07
CA GLY A 58 2.26 -2.87 6.94
C GLY A 58 2.83 -3.97 6.06
N LEU A 59 4.12 -3.90 5.74
CA LEU A 59 4.80 -4.96 4.99
C LEU A 59 4.77 -6.30 5.71
N LEU A 60 5.00 -6.32 7.03
CA LEU A 60 4.92 -7.53 7.83
C LEU A 60 3.50 -8.11 7.86
N ILE A 61 2.49 -7.25 8.04
CA ILE A 61 1.08 -7.63 8.03
C ILE A 61 0.68 -8.15 6.63
N ALA A 62 1.10 -7.48 5.55
CA ALA A 62 0.86 -7.92 4.19
C ALA A 62 1.50 -9.29 3.89
N LEU A 63 2.74 -9.53 4.36
CA LEU A 63 3.42 -10.81 4.21
C LEU A 63 2.68 -11.94 4.97
N THR A 64 2.21 -11.66 6.19
CA THR A 64 1.41 -12.64 6.96
C THR A 64 0.06 -12.90 6.29
N ALA A 65 -0.61 -11.88 5.78
CA ALA A 65 -1.86 -12.01 5.03
C ALA A 65 -1.66 -12.82 3.75
N ALA A 66 -0.60 -12.55 2.98
CA ALA A 66 -0.26 -13.29 1.77
C ALA A 66 0.02 -14.77 2.08
N THR A 67 0.74 -15.07 3.18
CA THR A 67 0.95 -16.47 3.60
C THR A 67 -0.33 -17.17 4.04
N LEU A 68 -1.25 -16.43 4.68
CA LEU A 68 -2.58 -16.96 5.03
C LEU A 68 -3.43 -17.21 3.78
N ALA A 69 -3.37 -16.33 2.78
CA ALA A 69 -4.11 -16.45 1.52
C ALA A 69 -3.73 -17.72 0.73
N LEU A 70 -2.52 -18.27 0.93
CA LEU A 70 -2.09 -19.53 0.34
C LEU A 70 -2.75 -20.78 0.96
N ARG A 71 -3.42 -20.65 2.11
CA ARG A 71 -4.12 -21.78 2.73
C ARG A 71 -5.33 -22.18 1.90
N PRO A 72 -5.56 -23.49 1.70
CA PRO A 72 -6.69 -23.97 0.91
C PRO A 72 -8.03 -23.54 1.50
N ALA A 73 -8.99 -23.36 0.63
CA ALA A 73 -10.39 -23.16 1.02
C ALA A 73 -10.91 -24.35 1.83
N THR A 74 -11.86 -24.10 2.72
CA THR A 74 -12.55 -25.09 3.54
C THR A 74 -14.05 -24.87 3.46
N ASP A 75 -14.86 -25.85 3.89
CA ASP A 75 -16.32 -25.72 3.90
C ASP A 75 -16.82 -24.54 4.72
N LYS A 76 -16.04 -24.11 5.74
CA LYS A 76 -16.36 -22.92 6.55
C LYS A 76 -15.86 -21.62 5.93
N ARG A 77 -14.89 -21.69 5.01
CA ARG A 77 -14.27 -20.54 4.35
C ARG A 77 -14.05 -20.87 2.89
N THR A 78 -15.10 -20.74 2.11
CA THR A 78 -15.12 -21.12 0.69
C THR A 78 -14.13 -20.34 -0.17
N TRP A 79 -13.81 -19.10 0.20
CA TRP A 79 -12.76 -18.29 -0.39
C TRP A 79 -11.41 -18.37 0.34
N GLY A 80 -11.26 -19.29 1.30
CA GLY A 80 -10.07 -19.38 2.14
C GLY A 80 -9.83 -18.10 2.96
N TYR A 81 -8.61 -17.60 2.95
CA TYR A 81 -8.18 -16.37 3.66
C TYR A 81 -7.86 -15.20 2.72
N LYS A 82 -8.36 -15.22 1.48
CA LYS A 82 -8.04 -14.18 0.49
C LYS A 82 -8.37 -12.76 0.97
N ARG A 83 -9.46 -12.56 1.69
CA ARG A 83 -9.82 -11.25 2.28
C ARG A 83 -8.87 -10.77 3.38
N ALA A 84 -7.96 -11.63 3.89
CA ALA A 84 -6.99 -11.22 4.90
C ALA A 84 -6.06 -10.11 4.40
N GLU A 85 -5.73 -10.09 3.10
CA GLU A 85 -4.94 -9.03 2.47
C GLU A 85 -5.65 -7.67 2.56
N ILE A 86 -6.94 -7.63 2.25
CA ILE A 86 -7.72 -6.38 2.29
C ILE A 86 -7.89 -5.87 3.73
N ILE A 87 -8.15 -6.77 4.68
CA ILE A 87 -8.24 -6.42 6.11
C ILE A 87 -6.90 -5.88 6.62
N ALA A 88 -5.80 -6.51 6.21
CA ALA A 88 -4.45 -6.07 6.53
C ALA A 88 -4.17 -4.65 6.02
N ALA A 89 -4.48 -4.39 4.74
CA ALA A 89 -4.33 -3.06 4.13
C ALA A 89 -5.23 -2.01 4.80
N ALA A 90 -6.47 -2.37 5.16
CA ALA A 90 -7.37 -1.48 5.89
C ALA A 90 -6.83 -1.12 7.28
N ALA A 91 -6.30 -2.12 8.01
CA ALA A 91 -5.70 -1.90 9.33
C ALA A 91 -4.46 -1.00 9.24
N GLN A 92 -3.59 -1.23 8.26
CA GLN A 92 -2.43 -0.36 7.99
C GLN A 92 -2.87 1.08 7.68
N ALA A 93 -3.84 1.27 6.79
CA ALA A 93 -4.36 2.58 6.44
C ALA A 93 -4.96 3.31 7.66
N ALA A 94 -5.69 2.60 8.52
CA ALA A 94 -6.26 3.16 9.74
C ALA A 94 -5.18 3.63 10.73
N VAL A 95 -4.12 2.83 10.93
CA VAL A 95 -2.97 3.22 11.80
C VAL A 95 -2.25 4.43 11.21
N LEU A 96 -1.98 4.43 9.90
CA LEU A 96 -1.34 5.54 9.20
C LEU A 96 -2.16 6.84 9.32
N LEU A 97 -3.48 6.73 9.19
CA LEU A 97 -4.40 7.86 9.36
C LEU A 97 -4.42 8.36 10.81
N ALA A 98 -4.36 7.47 11.79
CA ALA A 98 -4.29 7.85 13.21
C ALA A 98 -2.99 8.59 13.53
N VAL A 99 -1.84 8.10 13.03
CA VAL A 99 -0.54 8.76 13.19
C VAL A 99 -0.52 10.12 12.50
N GLY A 100 -0.92 10.17 11.22
CA GLY A 100 -0.96 11.42 10.45
C GLY A 100 -1.93 12.44 11.05
N GLY A 101 -3.10 11.99 11.51
CA GLY A 101 -4.08 12.83 12.20
C GLY A 101 -3.55 13.39 13.54
N PHE A 102 -2.87 12.56 14.33
CA PHE A 102 -2.21 13.01 15.55
C PHE A 102 -1.15 14.08 15.25
N VAL A 103 -0.28 13.83 14.27
CA VAL A 103 0.76 14.78 13.87
C VAL A 103 0.15 16.09 13.35
N ALA A 104 -0.94 16.02 12.58
CA ALA A 104 -1.63 17.20 12.07
C ALA A 104 -2.21 18.06 13.22
N VAL A 105 -2.88 17.43 14.19
CA VAL A 105 -3.46 18.13 15.34
C VAL A 105 -2.36 18.74 16.23
N GLU A 106 -1.36 17.95 16.57
CA GLU A 106 -0.25 18.41 17.42
C GLU A 106 0.62 19.45 16.70
N GLY A 107 0.81 19.32 15.37
CA GLY A 107 1.52 20.31 14.57
C GLY A 107 0.81 21.67 14.56
N VAL A 108 -0.52 21.70 14.40
CA VAL A 108 -1.31 22.95 14.52
C VAL A 108 -1.19 23.54 15.92
N ARG A 109 -1.28 22.72 16.96
CA ARG A 109 -1.10 23.18 18.34
C ARG A 109 0.28 23.82 18.56
N ARG A 110 1.36 23.18 18.05
CA ARG A 110 2.74 23.68 18.16
C ARG A 110 3.02 24.92 17.31
N LEU A 111 2.21 25.20 16.29
CA LEU A 111 2.26 26.49 15.60
C LEU A 111 1.78 27.64 16.49
N ILE A 112 0.81 27.37 17.36
CA ILE A 112 0.25 28.37 18.29
C ILE A 112 1.17 28.52 19.49
N GLU A 113 1.47 27.40 20.16
CA GLU A 113 2.29 27.29 21.35
C GLU A 113 3.52 26.41 21.07
N PRO A 114 4.59 26.95 20.47
CA PRO A 114 5.75 26.17 20.09
C PRO A 114 6.54 25.72 21.35
N PRO A 115 6.76 24.43 21.57
CA PRO A 115 7.66 23.96 22.61
C PRO A 115 9.11 24.25 22.20
N GLU A 116 10.01 24.20 23.18
CA GLU A 116 11.45 24.19 22.90
C GLU A 116 11.84 22.86 22.28
N VAL A 117 12.59 22.91 21.16
CA VAL A 117 13.11 21.75 20.45
C VAL A 117 14.63 21.77 20.53
N GLU A 118 15.22 20.67 20.99
CA GLU A 118 16.67 20.53 21.02
C GLU A 118 17.20 20.28 19.62
N SER A 119 17.62 21.38 18.97
CA SER A 119 18.01 21.40 17.55
C SER A 119 19.24 20.57 17.24
N THR A 120 20.18 20.44 18.19
CA THR A 120 21.41 19.66 18.00
C THR A 120 21.12 18.17 17.92
N ALA A 121 20.30 17.63 18.84
CA ALA A 121 19.86 16.24 18.77
C ALA A 121 19.04 15.99 17.50
N MET A 122 18.07 16.88 17.21
CA MET A 122 17.27 16.79 15.97
C MET A 122 18.15 16.73 14.71
N LEU A 123 19.19 17.56 14.64
CA LEU A 123 20.14 17.57 13.52
C LEU A 123 20.90 16.25 13.39
N TRP A 124 21.46 15.73 14.51
CA TRP A 124 22.22 14.49 14.46
C TRP A 124 21.38 13.30 14.04
N PHE A 125 20.16 13.14 14.60
CA PHE A 125 19.27 12.07 14.24
C PHE A 125 18.76 12.18 12.79
N GLY A 126 18.47 13.40 12.33
CA GLY A 126 18.14 13.64 10.90
C GLY A 126 19.29 13.28 9.96
N VAL A 127 20.55 13.59 10.33
CA VAL A 127 21.73 13.21 9.54
C VAL A 127 21.93 11.69 9.53
N ILE A 128 21.72 11.01 10.64
CA ILE A 128 21.76 9.53 10.71
C ILE A 128 20.69 8.94 9.80
N GLY A 129 19.45 9.44 9.86
CA GLY A 129 18.34 9.03 9.00
C GLY A 129 18.68 9.22 7.52
N LEU A 130 19.12 10.41 7.13
CA LEU A 130 19.50 10.71 5.75
C LEU A 130 20.65 9.81 5.26
N ALA A 131 21.69 9.62 6.07
CA ALA A 131 22.82 8.77 5.70
C ALA A 131 22.39 7.31 5.44
N GLY A 132 21.54 6.75 6.31
CA GLY A 132 21.02 5.42 6.13
C GLY A 132 20.10 5.29 4.92
N ASN A 133 19.23 6.28 4.68
CA ASN A 133 18.37 6.32 3.50
C ASN A 133 19.18 6.45 2.20
N LEU A 134 20.24 7.24 2.17
CA LEU A 134 21.16 7.31 1.02
C LEU A 134 21.87 5.98 0.76
N ILE A 135 22.27 5.25 1.80
CA ILE A 135 22.83 3.89 1.67
C ILE A 135 21.77 2.94 1.09
N GLY A 136 20.54 2.98 1.59
CA GLY A 136 19.42 2.21 1.06
C GLY A 136 19.16 2.51 -0.42
N LEU A 137 19.11 3.78 -0.80
CA LEU A 137 18.97 4.21 -2.19
C LEU A 137 20.12 3.70 -3.07
N ALA A 138 21.36 3.75 -2.60
CA ALA A 138 22.51 3.24 -3.35
C ALA A 138 22.41 1.72 -3.60
N ILE A 139 21.95 0.96 -2.60
CA ILE A 139 21.71 -0.48 -2.73
C ILE A 139 20.60 -0.78 -3.74
N LEU A 140 19.51 0.00 -3.73
CA LEU A 140 18.36 -0.21 -4.60
C LEU A 140 18.53 0.37 -6.01
N ALA A 141 19.40 1.35 -6.20
CA ALA A 141 19.55 2.11 -7.45
C ALA A 141 19.78 1.21 -8.68
N SER A 142 20.61 0.18 -8.53
CA SER A 142 20.91 -0.78 -9.62
C SER A 142 19.73 -1.69 -9.98
N SER A 143 18.77 -1.88 -9.08
CA SER A 143 17.66 -2.84 -9.23
C SER A 143 16.30 -2.18 -9.44
N ARG A 144 16.22 -0.86 -9.41
CA ARG A 144 14.94 -0.09 -9.51
C ARG A 144 14.15 -0.34 -10.79
N GLY A 145 14.79 -0.81 -11.85
CA GLY A 145 14.18 -1.13 -13.15
C GLY A 145 13.80 -2.60 -13.33
N GLU A 146 14.16 -3.49 -12.39
CA GLU A 146 13.96 -4.93 -12.57
C GLU A 146 12.49 -5.37 -12.41
N ASN A 147 11.76 -4.76 -11.49
CA ASN A 147 10.33 -5.02 -11.27
C ASN A 147 9.64 -3.92 -10.45
N LEU A 148 8.29 -3.98 -10.37
CA LEU A 148 7.47 -2.99 -9.67
C LEU A 148 7.80 -2.90 -8.17
N ASN A 149 8.10 -4.03 -7.51
CA ASN A 149 8.41 -4.04 -6.08
C ASN A 149 9.73 -3.31 -5.77
N MET A 150 10.77 -3.51 -6.60
CA MET A 150 12.04 -2.80 -6.44
C MET A 150 11.89 -1.30 -6.70
N LYS A 151 11.06 -0.93 -7.68
CA LYS A 151 10.71 0.47 -7.95
C LYS A 151 9.96 1.10 -6.78
N ALA A 152 8.99 0.39 -6.22
CA ALA A 152 8.22 0.85 -5.05
C ALA A 152 9.15 1.07 -3.85
N ALA A 153 9.97 0.08 -3.49
CA ALA A 153 10.94 0.19 -2.41
C ALA A 153 11.94 1.35 -2.62
N PHE A 154 12.41 1.58 -3.85
CA PHE A 154 13.28 2.72 -4.16
C PHE A 154 12.59 4.06 -3.92
N LEU A 155 11.32 4.19 -4.37
CA LEU A 155 10.55 5.43 -4.19
C LEU A 155 10.22 5.68 -2.72
N GLU A 156 9.98 4.64 -1.94
CA GLU A 156 9.73 4.72 -0.51
C GLU A 156 10.94 5.25 0.24
N VAL A 157 12.11 4.62 0.07
CA VAL A 157 13.37 5.11 0.68
C VAL A 157 13.75 6.51 0.19
N LEU A 158 13.38 6.88 -1.05
CA LEU A 158 13.57 8.25 -1.54
C LEU A 158 12.69 9.26 -0.78
N ASN A 159 11.44 8.91 -0.50
CA ASN A 159 10.55 9.75 0.29
C ASN A 159 11.06 9.91 1.72
N ASP A 160 11.55 8.83 2.35
CA ASP A 160 12.16 8.89 3.69
C ASP A 160 13.41 9.79 3.68
N ALA A 161 14.24 9.72 2.63
CA ALA A 161 15.38 10.62 2.48
C ALA A 161 14.96 12.09 2.38
N LEU A 162 13.88 12.40 1.67
CA LEU A 162 13.33 13.77 1.58
C LEU A 162 12.76 14.23 2.93
N GLY A 163 12.12 13.34 3.68
CA GLY A 163 11.68 13.59 5.06
C GLY A 163 12.85 13.97 5.96
N SER A 164 13.90 13.15 5.96
CA SER A 164 15.14 13.43 6.74
C SER A 164 15.80 14.75 6.33
N VAL A 165 15.80 15.12 5.04
CA VAL A 165 16.29 16.45 4.59
C VAL A 165 15.44 17.56 5.17
N ALA A 166 14.13 17.44 5.19
CA ALA A 166 13.22 18.44 5.76
C ALA A 166 13.43 18.60 7.27
N VAL A 167 13.65 17.49 7.99
CA VAL A 167 14.02 17.50 9.42
C VAL A 167 15.35 18.25 9.65
N ILE A 168 16.40 17.98 8.85
CA ILE A 168 17.69 18.66 8.93
C ILE A 168 17.54 20.15 8.69
N VAL A 169 16.79 20.54 7.65
CA VAL A 169 16.53 21.95 7.33
C VAL A 169 15.83 22.64 8.52
N SER A 170 14.83 21.99 9.11
CA SER A 170 14.13 22.49 10.29
C SER A 170 15.09 22.67 11.47
N ALA A 171 15.95 21.68 11.74
CA ALA A 171 16.94 21.75 12.83
C ALA A 171 17.92 22.92 12.63
N ILE A 172 18.39 23.14 11.41
CA ILE A 172 19.29 24.27 11.09
C ILE A 172 18.56 25.60 11.29
N VAL A 173 17.31 25.72 10.83
CA VAL A 173 16.51 26.94 11.02
C VAL A 173 16.32 27.23 12.52
N ILE A 174 15.99 26.23 13.33
CA ILE A 174 15.84 26.38 14.77
C ILE A 174 17.17 26.81 15.40
N ALA A 175 18.28 26.14 15.05
CA ALA A 175 19.61 26.43 15.61
C ALA A 175 20.09 27.85 15.29
N THR A 176 19.78 28.36 14.10
CA THR A 176 20.28 29.67 13.63
C THR A 176 19.38 30.84 13.98
N THR A 177 18.05 30.60 14.03
CA THR A 177 17.04 31.68 14.23
C THR A 177 16.28 31.60 15.54
N GLY A 178 16.34 30.47 16.25
CA GLY A 178 15.50 30.21 17.42
C GLY A 178 14.03 30.00 17.10
N TRP A 179 13.66 29.84 15.79
CA TRP A 179 12.26 29.72 15.38
C TRP A 179 11.74 28.30 15.50
N ASN A 180 11.33 27.90 16.72
CA ASN A 180 10.87 26.54 17.06
C ASN A 180 9.64 26.10 16.25
N ARG A 181 8.86 27.04 15.64
CA ARG A 181 7.74 26.68 14.75
C ARG A 181 8.17 25.96 13.47
N ALA A 182 9.45 25.99 13.10
CA ALA A 182 9.96 25.28 11.93
C ALA A 182 9.70 23.76 12.03
N ASP A 183 9.85 23.16 13.22
CA ASP A 183 9.53 21.74 13.47
C ASP A 183 8.03 21.46 13.20
N ALA A 184 7.14 22.30 13.70
CA ALA A 184 5.70 22.17 13.45
C ALA A 184 5.33 22.34 11.97
N VAL A 185 5.98 23.23 11.24
CA VAL A 185 5.75 23.40 9.78
C VAL A 185 6.16 22.14 9.03
N VAL A 186 7.35 21.59 9.31
CA VAL A 186 7.84 20.38 8.65
C VAL A 186 6.96 19.18 9.00
N SER A 187 6.57 19.00 10.27
CA SER A 187 5.67 17.92 10.67
C SER A 187 4.30 18.01 9.98
N LEU A 188 3.76 19.22 9.81
CA LEU A 188 2.51 19.42 9.05
C LEU A 188 2.66 19.12 7.56
N LEU A 189 3.80 19.44 6.95
CA LEU A 189 4.09 19.05 5.57
C LEU A 189 4.14 17.52 5.42
N ILE A 190 4.80 16.82 6.34
CA ILE A 190 4.84 15.36 6.38
C ILE A 190 3.41 14.80 6.54
N ALA A 191 2.63 15.33 7.49
CA ALA A 191 1.23 14.92 7.68
C ALA A 191 0.37 15.16 6.43
N ALA A 192 0.57 16.29 5.73
CA ALA A 192 -0.14 16.62 4.49
C ALA A 192 0.17 15.65 3.33
N LEU A 193 1.31 14.99 3.34
CA LEU A 193 1.65 13.93 2.40
C LEU A 193 1.06 12.57 2.82
N ILE A 194 1.08 12.27 4.11
CA ILE A 194 0.66 10.98 4.66
C ILE A 194 -0.86 10.83 4.67
N VAL A 195 -1.59 11.83 5.18
CA VAL A 195 -3.05 11.74 5.41
C VAL A 195 -3.84 11.48 4.12
N PRO A 196 -3.62 12.18 3.00
CA PRO A 196 -4.34 11.88 1.76
C PRO A 196 -4.07 10.46 1.24
N ARG A 197 -2.81 9.98 1.33
CA ARG A 197 -2.44 8.62 0.93
C ARG A 197 -3.17 7.58 1.79
N ALA A 198 -3.21 7.79 3.11
CA ALA A 198 -3.93 6.92 4.04
C ALA A 198 -5.44 6.89 3.77
N LEU A 199 -6.06 8.04 3.47
CA LEU A 199 -7.48 8.13 3.13
C LEU A 199 -7.81 7.40 1.83
N ILE A 200 -6.97 7.53 0.79
CA ILE A 200 -7.16 6.82 -0.48
C ILE A 200 -7.07 5.31 -0.24
N LEU A 201 -6.04 4.84 0.48
CA LEU A 201 -5.87 3.42 0.77
C LEU A 201 -7.04 2.88 1.61
N LEU A 202 -7.47 3.63 2.62
CA LEU A 202 -8.62 3.25 3.46
C LEU A 202 -9.90 3.16 2.63
N ARG A 203 -10.16 4.14 1.76
CA ARG A 203 -11.31 4.13 0.86
C ARG A 203 -11.27 2.93 -0.09
N ASP A 204 -10.12 2.66 -0.74
CA ASP A 204 -9.99 1.54 -1.67
C ASP A 204 -10.22 0.18 -0.98
N THR A 205 -9.78 0.04 0.27
CA THR A 205 -10.02 -1.18 1.06
C THR A 205 -11.48 -1.29 1.51
N ILE A 206 -12.11 -0.19 1.91
CA ILE A 206 -13.54 -0.15 2.26
C ILE A 206 -14.38 -0.49 1.02
N ASP A 207 -14.05 0.04 -0.16
CA ASP A 207 -14.76 -0.26 -1.41
C ASP A 207 -14.75 -1.78 -1.68
N VAL A 208 -13.63 -2.48 -1.44
CA VAL A 208 -13.57 -3.94 -1.59
C VAL A 208 -14.38 -4.67 -0.52
N LEU A 209 -14.31 -4.22 0.74
CA LEU A 209 -15.06 -4.84 1.85
C LEU A 209 -16.58 -4.65 1.70
N MET A 210 -17.00 -3.51 1.14
CA MET A 210 -18.40 -3.18 0.84
C MET A 210 -18.88 -3.81 -0.47
N GLU A 211 -18.05 -4.65 -1.11
CA GLU A 211 -18.39 -5.36 -2.34
C GLU A 211 -18.79 -4.42 -3.51
N THR A 212 -18.18 -3.23 -3.56
CA THR A 212 -18.39 -2.28 -4.65
C THR A 212 -17.91 -2.85 -5.99
N THR A 213 -18.58 -2.45 -7.06
CA THR A 213 -18.20 -2.83 -8.42
C THR A 213 -16.74 -2.47 -8.69
N PRO A 214 -15.93 -3.40 -9.24
CA PRO A 214 -14.54 -3.13 -9.59
C PRO A 214 -14.39 -1.92 -10.52
N LYS A 215 -13.39 -1.09 -10.27
CA LYS A 215 -13.11 0.09 -11.12
C LYS A 215 -12.84 -0.35 -12.56
N GLY A 216 -13.51 0.28 -13.52
CA GLY A 216 -13.37 -0.02 -14.95
C GLY A 216 -14.29 -1.12 -15.49
N LEU A 217 -15.11 -1.74 -14.64
CA LEU A 217 -16.14 -2.69 -15.07
C LEU A 217 -17.47 -1.94 -15.31
N ASP A 218 -17.97 -2.02 -16.54
CA ASP A 218 -19.30 -1.54 -16.91
C ASP A 218 -20.32 -2.69 -16.76
N LEU A 219 -21.11 -2.66 -15.69
CA LEU A 219 -22.14 -3.68 -15.42
C LEU A 219 -23.23 -3.72 -16.49
N GLU A 220 -23.55 -2.59 -17.11
CA GLU A 220 -24.56 -2.57 -18.15
C GLU A 220 -24.05 -3.25 -19.43
N ALA A 221 -22.79 -3.02 -19.80
CA ALA A 221 -22.15 -3.75 -20.90
C ALA A 221 -22.10 -5.25 -20.63
N VAL A 222 -21.84 -5.66 -19.37
CA VAL A 222 -21.89 -7.09 -18.97
C VAL A 222 -23.32 -7.63 -19.09
N ARG A 223 -24.34 -6.89 -18.61
CA ARG A 223 -25.76 -7.28 -18.70
C ARG A 223 -26.16 -7.50 -20.16
N ILE A 224 -25.83 -6.54 -21.03
CA ILE A 224 -26.15 -6.63 -22.47
C ILE A 224 -25.50 -7.89 -23.07
N ARG A 225 -24.20 -8.13 -22.83
CA ARG A 225 -23.51 -9.32 -23.35
C ARG A 225 -24.11 -10.62 -22.84
N LEU A 226 -24.50 -10.70 -21.56
CA LEU A 226 -25.17 -11.88 -21.01
C LEU A 226 -26.56 -12.09 -21.65
N SER A 227 -27.31 -11.01 -21.92
CA SER A 227 -28.63 -11.07 -22.55
C SER A 227 -28.56 -11.46 -24.03
N GLU A 228 -27.44 -11.23 -24.72
CA GLU A 228 -27.20 -11.61 -26.09
C GLU A 228 -26.82 -13.10 -26.26
N LEU A 229 -26.54 -13.81 -25.15
CA LEU A 229 -26.19 -15.22 -25.21
C LEU A 229 -27.40 -16.05 -25.70
N PRO A 230 -27.16 -17.08 -26.56
CA PRO A 230 -28.21 -17.94 -27.03
C PRO A 230 -29.01 -18.55 -25.87
N HIS A 231 -30.33 -18.55 -26.01
CA HIS A 231 -31.27 -19.14 -25.05
C HIS A 231 -31.43 -18.37 -23.73
N VAL A 232 -30.78 -17.23 -23.51
CA VAL A 232 -31.02 -16.35 -22.38
C VAL A 232 -32.30 -15.54 -22.67
N LEU A 233 -33.21 -15.53 -21.69
CA LEU A 233 -34.47 -14.78 -21.75
C LEU A 233 -34.39 -13.49 -20.96
N GLU A 234 -33.73 -13.55 -19.78
CA GLU A 234 -33.62 -12.43 -18.85
C GLU A 234 -32.38 -12.57 -17.98
N VAL A 235 -31.77 -11.45 -17.65
CA VAL A 235 -30.63 -11.34 -16.69
C VAL A 235 -31.01 -10.34 -15.60
N HIS A 236 -31.08 -10.79 -14.37
CA HIS A 236 -31.36 -9.95 -13.19
C HIS A 236 -30.42 -10.30 -12.04
N ASP A 237 -30.44 -9.49 -10.97
CA ASP A 237 -29.56 -9.63 -9.79
C ASP A 237 -28.07 -9.77 -10.19
N LEU A 238 -27.62 -8.93 -11.15
CA LEU A 238 -26.24 -8.89 -11.57
C LEU A 238 -25.40 -8.12 -10.53
N HIS A 239 -24.49 -8.83 -9.87
CA HIS A 239 -23.55 -8.27 -8.92
C HIS A 239 -22.13 -8.53 -9.36
N ALA A 240 -21.25 -7.56 -9.17
CA ALA A 240 -19.81 -7.71 -9.38
C ALA A 240 -19.07 -7.11 -8.20
N SER A 241 -18.11 -7.86 -7.66
CA SER A 241 -17.27 -7.45 -6.55
C SER A 241 -15.87 -8.02 -6.67
N ARG A 242 -15.00 -7.76 -5.70
CA ARG A 242 -13.67 -8.38 -5.59
C ARG A 242 -13.53 -9.04 -4.24
N ILE A 243 -12.87 -10.19 -4.19
CA ILE A 243 -12.55 -10.89 -2.95
C ILE A 243 -11.21 -10.37 -2.39
N ASP A 244 -10.24 -10.17 -3.27
CA ASP A 244 -8.90 -9.63 -3.00
C ASP A 244 -8.51 -8.67 -4.14
N SER A 245 -7.23 -8.29 -4.22
CA SER A 245 -6.72 -7.39 -5.27
C SER A 245 -6.90 -7.93 -6.68
N ASP A 246 -6.88 -9.26 -6.86
CA ASP A 246 -6.77 -9.93 -8.16
C ASP A 246 -7.96 -10.85 -8.50
N THR A 247 -8.88 -11.08 -7.56
CA THR A 247 -9.99 -12.03 -7.73
C THR A 247 -11.32 -11.29 -7.88
N PRO A 248 -11.73 -10.91 -9.12
CA PRO A 248 -13.08 -10.42 -9.36
C PRO A 248 -14.07 -11.57 -9.28
N VAL A 249 -15.27 -11.27 -8.79
CA VAL A 249 -16.41 -12.19 -8.72
C VAL A 249 -17.60 -11.52 -9.36
N LEU A 250 -18.29 -12.26 -10.21
CA LEU A 250 -19.53 -11.84 -10.83
C LEU A 250 -20.60 -12.91 -10.54
N SER A 251 -21.77 -12.47 -10.11
CA SER A 251 -22.94 -13.32 -9.95
C SER A 251 -24.14 -12.70 -10.63
N ALA A 252 -24.97 -13.51 -11.26
CA ALA A 252 -26.20 -13.08 -11.90
C ALA A 252 -27.24 -14.19 -11.84
N HIS A 253 -28.51 -13.81 -11.79
CA HIS A 253 -29.60 -14.72 -12.08
C HIS A 253 -29.93 -14.63 -13.57
N VAL A 254 -29.88 -15.77 -14.25
CA VAL A 254 -30.14 -15.87 -15.68
C VAL A 254 -31.32 -16.81 -15.92
N THR A 255 -32.39 -16.28 -16.49
CA THR A 255 -33.54 -17.05 -16.93
C THR A 255 -33.26 -17.57 -18.34
N VAL A 256 -33.37 -18.89 -18.51
CA VAL A 256 -33.12 -19.56 -19.81
C VAL A 256 -34.34 -20.34 -20.29
N HIS A 257 -34.43 -20.62 -21.56
CA HIS A 257 -35.46 -21.45 -22.14
C HIS A 257 -35.49 -22.87 -21.54
N ASN A 258 -36.66 -23.41 -21.25
CA ASN A 258 -36.85 -24.74 -20.62
C ASN A 258 -36.12 -25.88 -21.36
N GLY A 259 -35.89 -25.78 -22.67
CA GLY A 259 -35.14 -26.77 -23.47
C GLY A 259 -33.62 -26.75 -23.26
N CYS A 260 -33.07 -25.73 -22.57
CA CYS A 260 -31.62 -25.56 -22.40
C CYS A 260 -31.05 -26.27 -21.17
N LEU A 261 -31.88 -26.76 -20.25
CA LEU A 261 -31.50 -27.55 -19.08
C LEU A 261 -31.16 -29.00 -19.38
N THR A 262 -31.06 -29.36 -20.65
CA THR A 262 -30.59 -30.70 -21.06
C THR A 262 -29.07 -30.79 -20.95
N ALA A 263 -28.55 -31.99 -20.68
CA ALA A 263 -27.13 -32.25 -20.40
C ALA A 263 -26.12 -31.68 -21.42
N ALA A 264 -26.52 -31.46 -22.66
CA ALA A 264 -25.69 -30.89 -23.72
C ALA A 264 -25.45 -29.37 -23.59
N HIS A 265 -26.33 -28.62 -22.90
CA HIS A 265 -26.24 -27.18 -22.74
C HIS A 265 -25.68 -26.77 -21.37
N LEU A 266 -25.73 -27.63 -20.36
CA LEU A 266 -25.12 -27.40 -19.05
C LEU A 266 -23.60 -27.21 -19.12
N GLY A 267 -22.93 -27.86 -20.05
CA GLY A 267 -21.48 -27.69 -20.26
C GLY A 267 -21.09 -26.28 -20.70
N LEU A 268 -21.89 -25.62 -21.52
CA LEU A 268 -21.66 -24.25 -21.97
C LEU A 268 -21.88 -23.23 -20.82
N SER A 269 -22.90 -23.44 -20.00
CA SER A 269 -23.15 -22.59 -18.83
C SER A 269 -22.02 -22.63 -17.80
N LEU A 270 -21.46 -23.81 -17.52
CA LEU A 270 -20.33 -23.99 -16.60
C LEU A 270 -19.02 -23.39 -17.14
N ILE A 271 -18.76 -23.43 -18.43
CA ILE A 271 -17.57 -22.83 -19.06
C ILE A 271 -17.63 -21.30 -18.95
N HIS A 272 -18.78 -20.68 -19.13
CA HIS A 272 -18.95 -19.23 -19.00
C HIS A 272 -18.85 -18.75 -17.55
N ILE A 273 -19.18 -19.56 -16.57
CA ILE A 273 -19.04 -19.23 -15.13
C ILE A 273 -17.56 -19.35 -14.71
N SER A 274 -16.77 -20.26 -15.28
CA SER A 274 -15.38 -20.51 -14.91
C SER A 274 -14.35 -19.58 -15.55
N GLU A 275 -14.69 -18.84 -16.62
CA GLU A 275 -13.78 -17.91 -17.31
C GLU A 275 -14.39 -16.51 -17.50
N PRO A 276 -14.59 -15.74 -16.43
CA PRO A 276 -15.13 -14.38 -16.53
C PRO A 276 -14.26 -13.42 -17.35
N THR A 277 -12.98 -13.70 -17.49
CA THR A 277 -12.03 -12.89 -18.27
C THR A 277 -12.31 -12.91 -19.79
N ARG A 278 -12.96 -13.94 -20.31
CA ARG A 278 -13.34 -13.99 -21.75
C ARG A 278 -14.59 -13.19 -22.08
N LEU A 279 -15.40 -12.83 -21.09
CA LEU A 279 -16.60 -12.00 -21.30
C LEU A 279 -16.24 -10.50 -21.31
N LEU A 280 -15.03 -10.12 -20.92
CA LEU A 280 -14.57 -8.74 -20.79
C LEU A 280 -13.55 -8.32 -21.85
N SER A 281 -13.14 -9.22 -22.76
CA SER A 281 -12.19 -8.91 -23.85
C SER A 281 -12.88 -8.56 -25.18
#